data_e460dfbcb4154a68cc60677a76b16b17
#
_entry.id   e460dfbcb4154a68cc60677a76b16b17
#
_cell.length_a   1.000
_cell.length_b   1.000
_cell.length_c   1.000
_cell.angle_alpha   90.00
_cell.angle_beta   90.00
_cell.angle_gamma   90.00
#
_symmetry.space_group_name_H-M   'P 1'
#
loop_
_entity.id
_entity.type
_entity.pdbx_description
1 polymer ?
#
loop_
_entity_poly.entity_id
_entity_poly.type
_entity_poly.pdbx_seq_one_letter_code
_entity_poly.pdbx_strand_id
1 'polypeptide(L)'
;QLEGRYRDGMLSNLITVAKDEAFNEEYEQFDIIDKEWTEWFSNGEKRVEVTYKSGGDSKVGKGSGTWNLWFENGNEKLSQSYVDGRADGTWREWFENGTEKKEYNWSSGKLDGKYVEWYESGQEKIEGEYSNGLKEGAWTEYYATGEKKSVESYEGGIPSGEWALFYANSNSKQEANWDQGVLSGSWTEWYADGQKRIEGEIEDGLAIGVWTEWYADGTKSFEGTRKRSVKKEKWTIWNEKIQRSINTL
;
A
#
# COMPACT_ATOMS: atom_id res chain seq x y z
N GLN A 1 7.59 -8.84 38.73
CA GLN A 1 8.17 -10.15 39.07
C GLN A 1 8.14 -11.02 37.81
N LEU A 2 9.30 -11.25 37.24
CA LEU A 2 9.52 -12.14 36.10
C LEU A 2 9.41 -13.59 36.61
N GLU A 3 8.29 -14.24 36.41
CA GLU A 3 8.15 -15.69 36.50
C GLU A 3 7.78 -16.26 35.14
N GLY A 4 8.76 -16.41 34.30
CA GLY A 4 8.70 -17.17 33.07
C GLY A 4 10.11 -17.42 32.61
N ARG A 5 10.68 -18.55 32.99
CA ARG A 5 11.99 -18.95 32.52
C ARG A 5 11.89 -19.37 31.06
N TYR A 6 12.50 -18.56 30.21
CA TYR A 6 12.77 -18.88 28.83
C TYR A 6 13.51 -20.19 28.64
N ARG A 7 12.96 -21.03 27.81
CA ARG A 7 13.70 -22.02 27.03
C ARG A 7 12.87 -22.34 25.82
N ASP A 8 13.21 -21.73 24.69
CA ASP A 8 13.11 -22.39 23.39
C ASP A 8 13.41 -21.47 22.22
N GLY A 9 14.31 -21.93 21.35
CA GLY A 9 14.75 -21.26 20.13
C GLY A 9 13.73 -21.14 19.00
N MET A 10 12.42 -21.31 19.27
CA MET A 10 11.36 -21.16 18.28
C MET A 10 10.80 -19.75 18.18
N LEU A 11 10.99 -18.95 19.19
CA LEU A 11 10.70 -17.52 19.13
C LEU A 11 11.60 -16.77 18.14
N SER A 12 12.74 -17.32 17.75
CA SER A 12 13.68 -16.64 16.85
C SER A 12 13.11 -16.38 15.44
N ASN A 13 12.22 -17.23 14.92
CA ASN A 13 11.60 -17.03 13.62
C ASN A 13 10.31 -16.18 13.67
N LEU A 14 9.65 -16.15 14.81
CA LEU A 14 8.53 -15.26 15.09
C LEU A 14 8.98 -13.85 15.52
N ILE A 15 10.16 -13.73 16.13
CA ILE A 15 10.76 -12.49 16.65
C ILE A 15 11.49 -11.68 15.57
N THR A 16 11.64 -12.15 14.34
CA THR A 16 12.30 -11.35 13.27
C THR A 16 11.59 -10.03 12.96
N VAL A 17 10.36 -9.83 13.44
CA VAL A 17 9.60 -8.59 13.29
C VAL A 17 9.72 -7.64 14.51
N ALA A 18 10.21 -8.13 15.65
CA ALA A 18 10.43 -7.34 16.86
C ALA A 18 11.92 -7.29 17.21
N LYS A 19 12.80 -6.93 16.27
CA LYS A 19 14.20 -6.65 16.57
C LYS A 19 14.33 -5.30 17.23
N ASP A 20 14.33 -5.31 18.56
CA ASP A 20 15.23 -4.48 19.33
C ASP A 20 15.63 -5.27 20.59
N GLU A 21 16.96 -5.57 20.62
CA GLU A 21 17.80 -6.01 21.74
C GLU A 21 17.77 -7.50 22.19
N ALA A 22 18.88 -8.14 21.86
CA ALA A 22 19.57 -9.23 22.57
C ALA A 22 18.93 -10.63 22.56
N PHE A 23 19.26 -11.42 21.54
CA PHE A 23 19.26 -12.88 21.66
C PHE A 23 20.65 -13.47 21.38
N ASN A 24 21.13 -14.25 22.32
CA ASN A 24 22.36 -15.01 22.23
C ASN A 24 22.07 -16.41 21.68
N GLU A 25 22.91 -16.87 20.75
CA GLU A 25 22.84 -18.16 20.07
C GLU A 25 23.39 -19.29 20.97
N GLU A 26 22.56 -19.93 21.78
CA GLU A 26 22.89 -21.22 22.37
C GLU A 26 21.65 -21.97 22.86
N TYR A 27 20.94 -22.70 21.96
CA TYR A 27 19.92 -23.65 22.45
C TYR A 27 19.84 -24.93 21.61
N GLU A 28 20.07 -26.03 22.27
CA GLU A 28 19.88 -27.39 21.79
C GLU A 28 18.38 -27.79 21.72
N GLN A 29 18.13 -28.76 20.88
CA GLN A 29 16.89 -29.41 20.52
C GLN A 29 15.97 -29.75 21.71
N PHE A 30 14.75 -29.19 21.76
CA PHE A 30 13.72 -29.54 22.73
C PHE A 30 12.39 -29.92 22.03
N ASP A 31 11.73 -30.93 22.59
CA ASP A 31 10.36 -31.32 22.22
C ASP A 31 9.40 -30.15 22.49
N ILE A 32 8.77 -29.68 21.46
CA ILE A 32 7.89 -28.49 21.52
C ILE A 32 6.48 -28.95 21.80
N ILE A 33 6.08 -28.73 23.04
CA ILE A 33 4.72 -28.92 23.53
C ILE A 33 3.93 -27.64 23.27
N ASP A 34 2.62 -27.75 23.04
CA ASP A 34 1.68 -26.61 22.98
C ASP A 34 1.89 -25.68 24.17
N LYS A 35 2.16 -24.42 23.92
CA LYS A 35 2.47 -23.43 24.97
C LYS A 35 1.69 -22.14 24.78
N GLU A 36 1.30 -21.59 25.89
CA GLU A 36 0.78 -20.24 26.03
C GLU A 36 1.79 -19.44 26.86
N TRP A 37 2.05 -18.21 26.46
CA TRP A 37 2.93 -17.31 27.17
C TRP A 37 2.34 -15.92 27.21
N THR A 38 2.39 -15.29 28.38
CA THR A 38 1.86 -13.94 28.60
C THR A 38 2.86 -13.10 29.37
N GLU A 39 3.11 -11.89 28.89
CA GLU A 39 3.82 -10.82 29.62
C GLU A 39 2.85 -9.70 29.98
N TRP A 40 3.17 -9.00 31.06
CA TRP A 40 2.43 -7.84 31.52
C TRP A 40 3.37 -6.65 31.67
N PHE A 41 2.80 -5.47 31.48
CA PHE A 41 3.43 -4.21 31.87
C PHE A 41 3.49 -4.10 33.41
N SER A 42 4.30 -3.16 33.91
CA SER A 42 4.43 -2.90 35.35
C SER A 42 3.13 -2.40 36.01
N ASN A 43 2.21 -1.85 35.21
CA ASN A 43 0.89 -1.42 35.65
C ASN A 43 -0.14 -2.57 35.73
N GLY A 44 0.21 -3.78 35.31
CA GLY A 44 -0.65 -4.96 35.31
C GLY A 44 -1.44 -5.21 34.04
N GLU A 45 -1.35 -4.33 33.04
CA GLU A 45 -1.96 -4.58 31.72
C GLU A 45 -1.14 -5.61 30.93
N LYS A 46 -1.81 -6.38 30.06
CA LYS A 46 -1.13 -7.30 29.15
C LYS A 46 -0.19 -6.53 28.23
N ARG A 47 0.98 -7.10 27.98
CA ARG A 47 1.96 -6.59 27.01
C ARG A 47 2.06 -7.49 25.79
N VAL A 48 2.13 -8.79 26.00
CA VAL A 48 2.27 -9.83 24.96
C VAL A 48 1.48 -11.04 25.37
N GLU A 49 0.82 -11.69 24.42
CA GLU A 49 0.23 -13.03 24.58
C GLU A 49 0.52 -13.83 23.33
N VAL A 50 1.10 -15.00 23.52
CA VAL A 50 1.44 -15.92 22.44
C VAL A 50 0.80 -17.26 22.72
N THR A 51 0.08 -17.79 21.74
CA THR A 51 -0.33 -19.19 21.73
C THR A 51 0.46 -19.92 20.67
N TYR A 52 0.94 -21.10 20.98
CA TYR A 52 1.73 -21.90 20.07
C TYR A 52 1.32 -23.36 20.15
N LYS A 53 1.09 -23.97 18.98
CA LYS A 53 0.90 -25.42 18.82
C LYS A 53 2.01 -25.97 17.92
N SER A 54 2.72 -26.99 18.38
CA SER A 54 3.69 -27.65 17.53
C SER A 54 2.98 -28.39 16.38
N GLY A 55 3.47 -28.24 15.16
CA GLY A 55 3.08 -29.13 14.05
C GLY A 55 3.63 -30.53 14.33
N GLY A 56 2.79 -31.56 14.27
CA GLY A 56 3.05 -32.94 14.70
C GLY A 56 4.23 -33.68 14.05
N ASP A 57 5.11 -33.02 13.36
CA ASP A 57 6.36 -33.58 12.83
C ASP A 57 7.52 -32.67 13.26
N SER A 58 8.36 -33.18 14.13
CA SER A 58 9.41 -32.54 14.93
C SER A 58 10.49 -31.81 14.13
N LYS A 59 10.16 -30.90 13.25
CA LYS A 59 11.11 -29.99 12.61
C LYS A 59 10.90 -28.57 13.14
N VAL A 60 11.94 -28.11 13.82
CA VAL A 60 12.07 -26.73 14.33
C VAL A 60 11.52 -25.71 13.35
N GLY A 61 10.57 -24.87 13.79
CA GLY A 61 10.06 -23.73 13.02
C GLY A 61 8.71 -23.91 12.33
N LYS A 62 7.98 -24.99 12.56
CA LYS A 62 6.67 -25.25 11.95
C LYS A 62 5.55 -25.30 13.00
N GLY A 63 5.32 -24.19 13.70
CA GLY A 63 4.22 -24.10 14.63
C GLY A 63 3.07 -23.24 14.09
N SER A 64 1.89 -23.48 14.63
CA SER A 64 0.70 -22.67 14.41
C SER A 64 0.35 -21.93 15.69
N GLY A 65 -0.18 -20.73 15.60
CA GLY A 65 -0.56 -19.98 16.78
C GLY A 65 -0.85 -18.52 16.50
N THR A 66 -1.09 -17.78 17.57
CA THR A 66 -1.38 -16.35 17.51
C THR A 66 -0.37 -15.57 18.33
N TRP A 67 -0.14 -14.35 17.92
CA TRP A 67 0.73 -13.39 18.58
C TRP A 67 -0.04 -12.09 18.75
N ASN A 68 -0.32 -11.69 19.98
CA ASN A 68 -1.04 -10.49 20.31
C ASN A 68 -0.17 -9.58 21.20
N LEU A 69 -0.14 -8.30 20.87
CA LEU A 69 0.56 -7.25 21.61
C LEU A 69 -0.43 -6.17 22.03
N TRP A 70 -0.16 -5.53 23.15
CA TRP A 70 -0.92 -4.41 23.67
C TRP A 70 -0.03 -3.22 23.96
N PHE A 71 -0.61 -2.05 23.95
CA PHE A 71 -0.01 -0.83 24.49
C PHE A 71 -0.12 -0.82 26.02
N GLU A 72 0.65 0.03 26.68
CA GLU A 72 0.67 0.14 28.14
C GLU A 72 -0.66 0.66 28.71
N ASN A 73 -1.49 1.32 27.87
CA ASN A 73 -2.84 1.75 28.23
C ASN A 73 -3.91 0.65 28.10
N GLY A 74 -3.52 -0.59 27.76
CA GLY A 74 -4.41 -1.76 27.64
C GLY A 74 -5.05 -1.93 26.25
N ASN A 75 -4.90 -0.97 25.33
CA ASN A 75 -5.42 -1.13 23.96
C ASN A 75 -4.57 -2.13 23.18
N GLU A 76 -5.20 -2.88 22.29
CA GLU A 76 -4.51 -3.76 21.34
C GLU A 76 -3.54 -2.96 20.47
N LYS A 77 -2.40 -3.55 20.15
CA LYS A 77 -1.36 -2.98 19.29
C LYS A 77 -1.17 -3.80 18.02
N LEU A 78 -1.22 -5.12 18.15
CA LEU A 78 -0.95 -6.06 17.06
C LEU A 78 -1.65 -7.38 17.32
N SER A 79 -2.23 -7.97 16.29
CA SER A 79 -2.72 -9.35 16.29
C SER A 79 -2.26 -10.05 15.02
N GLN A 80 -1.62 -11.18 15.18
CA GLN A 80 -1.04 -11.98 14.09
C GLN A 80 -1.34 -13.46 14.28
N SER A 81 -1.53 -14.18 13.19
CA SER A 81 -1.72 -15.63 13.20
C SER A 81 -0.76 -16.31 12.24
N TYR A 82 -0.39 -17.54 12.60
CA TYR A 82 0.55 -18.36 11.85
C TYR A 82 0.04 -19.79 11.75
N VAL A 83 0.24 -20.40 10.59
CA VAL A 83 0.01 -21.82 10.34
C VAL A 83 1.30 -22.43 9.79
N ASP A 84 1.76 -23.50 10.40
CA ASP A 84 3.00 -24.19 10.03
C ASP A 84 4.21 -23.23 9.85
N GLY A 85 4.34 -22.25 10.77
CA GLY A 85 5.41 -21.24 10.77
C GLY A 85 5.29 -20.17 9.68
N ARG A 86 4.17 -20.13 8.97
CA ARG A 86 3.90 -19.12 7.93
C ARG A 86 2.78 -18.20 8.38
N ALA A 87 2.89 -16.94 8.04
CA ALA A 87 1.79 -15.99 8.21
C ALA A 87 0.53 -16.52 7.52
N ASP A 88 -0.59 -16.56 8.24
CA ASP A 88 -1.87 -17.05 7.73
C ASP A 88 -3.03 -16.39 8.48
N GLY A 89 -4.11 -16.08 7.78
CA GLY A 89 -5.27 -15.38 8.33
C GLY A 89 -5.13 -13.86 8.35
N THR A 90 -6.01 -13.22 9.09
CA THR A 90 -6.09 -11.75 9.16
C THR A 90 -5.14 -11.22 10.23
N TRP A 91 -4.28 -10.30 9.85
CA TRP A 91 -3.41 -9.56 10.75
C TRP A 91 -3.93 -8.16 10.94
N ARG A 92 -3.87 -7.63 12.19
CA ARG A 92 -4.33 -6.31 12.55
C ARG A 92 -3.29 -5.56 13.35
N GLU A 93 -3.19 -4.27 13.07
CA GLU A 93 -2.42 -3.31 13.85
C GLU A 93 -3.37 -2.18 14.31
N TRP A 94 -3.11 -1.63 15.48
CA TRP A 94 -3.88 -0.51 16.03
C TRP A 94 -2.95 0.64 16.43
N PHE A 95 -3.50 1.83 16.44
CA PHE A 95 -2.88 2.99 17.06
C PHE A 95 -3.06 2.91 18.60
N GLU A 96 -2.26 3.69 19.33
CA GLU A 96 -2.30 3.69 20.81
C GLU A 96 -3.65 4.19 21.36
N ASN A 97 -4.40 4.99 20.59
CA ASN A 97 -5.75 5.42 20.92
C ASN A 97 -6.83 4.31 20.75
N GLY A 98 -6.45 3.12 20.27
CA GLY A 98 -7.32 1.98 20.02
C GLY A 98 -8.00 1.95 18.64
N THR A 99 -7.76 2.96 17.79
CA THR A 99 -8.25 2.95 16.41
C THR A 99 -7.44 1.95 15.57
N GLU A 100 -8.11 1.22 14.69
CA GLU A 100 -7.43 0.35 13.72
C GLU A 100 -6.47 1.17 12.85
N LYS A 101 -5.27 0.61 12.61
CA LYS A 101 -4.22 1.20 11.78
C LYS A 101 -4.05 0.46 10.48
N LYS A 102 -4.08 -0.89 10.53
CA LYS A 102 -3.98 -1.76 9.37
C LYS A 102 -4.74 -3.06 9.57
N GLU A 103 -5.36 -3.54 8.53
CA GLU A 103 -5.87 -4.89 8.39
C GLU A 103 -5.39 -5.48 7.07
N TYR A 104 -4.83 -6.68 7.11
CA TYR A 104 -4.36 -7.35 5.92
C TYR A 104 -4.39 -8.87 6.10
N ASN A 105 -4.61 -9.57 4.99
CA ASN A 105 -4.78 -11.01 5.00
C ASN A 105 -3.56 -11.72 4.44
N TRP A 106 -3.24 -12.84 5.07
CA TRP A 106 -2.18 -13.73 4.67
C TRP A 106 -2.72 -15.11 4.33
N SER A 107 -2.15 -15.73 3.32
CA SER A 107 -2.35 -17.14 3.00
C SER A 107 -0.99 -17.78 2.74
N SER A 108 -0.64 -18.77 3.58
CA SER A 108 0.62 -19.54 3.44
C SER A 108 1.89 -18.69 3.30
N GLY A 109 1.97 -17.57 4.03
CA GLY A 109 3.13 -16.66 4.05
C GLY A 109 3.17 -15.62 2.93
N LYS A 110 2.08 -15.44 2.19
CA LYS A 110 1.91 -14.40 1.19
C LYS A 110 0.71 -13.53 1.53
N LEU A 111 0.78 -12.24 1.25
CA LEU A 111 -0.40 -11.38 1.28
C LEU A 111 -1.42 -11.89 0.26
N ASP A 112 -2.66 -12.13 0.70
CA ASP A 112 -3.73 -12.67 -0.14
C ASP A 112 -5.09 -12.25 0.42
N GLY A 113 -5.85 -11.48 -0.36
CA GLY A 113 -7.11 -10.88 0.04
C GLY A 113 -7.00 -9.41 0.41
N LYS A 114 -7.95 -8.95 1.20
CA LYS A 114 -8.15 -7.54 1.54
C LYS A 114 -6.94 -6.93 2.27
N TYR A 115 -6.65 -5.67 1.94
CA TYR A 115 -5.68 -4.80 2.60
C TYR A 115 -6.32 -3.44 2.86
N VAL A 116 -6.26 -2.96 4.10
CA VAL A 116 -6.73 -1.62 4.48
C VAL A 116 -5.75 -0.97 5.45
N GLU A 117 -5.52 0.31 5.25
CA GLU A 117 -4.87 1.20 6.23
C GLU A 117 -5.82 2.32 6.62
N TRP A 118 -5.73 2.78 7.86
CA TRP A 118 -6.47 3.92 8.38
C TRP A 118 -5.52 5.00 8.90
N TYR A 119 -6.01 6.21 8.90
CA TYR A 119 -5.43 7.31 9.68
C TYR A 119 -5.76 7.11 11.16
N GLU A 120 -5.02 7.76 12.04
CA GLU A 120 -5.26 7.72 13.49
C GLU A 120 -6.64 8.28 13.89
N SER A 121 -7.25 9.09 13.02
CA SER A 121 -8.63 9.56 13.15
C SER A 121 -9.69 8.48 12.92
N GLY A 122 -9.32 7.30 12.41
CA GLY A 122 -10.23 6.22 11.99
C GLY A 122 -10.74 6.35 10.55
N GLN A 123 -10.36 7.40 9.83
CA GLN A 123 -10.66 7.53 8.41
C GLN A 123 -9.79 6.57 7.59
N GLU A 124 -10.38 5.89 6.60
CA GLU A 124 -9.61 5.05 5.66
C GLU A 124 -8.54 5.88 4.95
N LYS A 125 -7.35 5.29 4.79
CA LYS A 125 -6.20 5.89 4.14
C LYS A 125 -5.87 5.19 2.83
N ILE A 126 -5.87 3.86 2.82
CA ILE A 126 -5.59 3.02 1.66
C ILE A 126 -6.46 1.77 1.76
N GLU A 127 -7.05 1.36 0.65
CA GLU A 127 -7.70 0.06 0.49
C GLU A 127 -7.33 -0.59 -0.84
N GLY A 128 -7.32 -1.92 -0.85
CA GLY A 128 -7.06 -2.71 -2.05
C GLY A 128 -7.02 -4.19 -1.73
N GLU A 129 -6.62 -4.97 -2.70
CA GLU A 129 -6.49 -6.42 -2.56
C GLU A 129 -5.11 -6.89 -3.02
N TYR A 130 -4.64 -7.95 -2.38
CA TYR A 130 -3.49 -8.73 -2.82
C TYR A 130 -3.93 -10.11 -3.31
N SER A 131 -3.26 -10.60 -4.31
CA SER A 131 -3.33 -12.00 -4.73
C SER A 131 -1.92 -12.58 -4.80
N ASN A 132 -1.63 -13.61 -4.01
CA ASN A 132 -0.31 -14.26 -3.93
C ASN A 132 0.87 -13.30 -3.68
N GLY A 133 0.67 -12.21 -2.94
CA GLY A 133 1.68 -11.20 -2.60
C GLY A 133 1.80 -10.05 -3.61
N LEU A 134 0.99 -10.05 -4.65
CA LEU A 134 0.96 -9.01 -5.68
C LEU A 134 -0.33 -8.20 -5.59
N LYS A 135 -0.25 -6.89 -5.82
CA LYS A 135 -1.45 -6.03 -5.91
C LYS A 135 -2.37 -6.53 -7.01
N GLU A 136 -3.67 -6.58 -6.74
CA GLU A 136 -4.69 -7.01 -7.67
C GLU A 136 -5.89 -6.08 -7.65
N GLY A 137 -6.51 -5.80 -8.81
CA GLY A 137 -7.67 -4.95 -8.92
C GLY A 137 -7.43 -3.49 -8.56
N ALA A 138 -8.46 -2.83 -8.07
CA ALA A 138 -8.43 -1.41 -7.72
C ALA A 138 -7.78 -1.17 -6.35
N TRP A 139 -6.90 -0.17 -6.31
CA TRP A 139 -6.29 0.38 -5.10
C TRP A 139 -6.69 1.83 -4.95
N THR A 140 -7.30 2.17 -3.83
CA THR A 140 -7.76 3.53 -3.55
C THR A 140 -6.96 4.11 -2.37
N GLU A 141 -6.42 5.31 -2.55
CA GLU A 141 -5.86 6.12 -1.47
C GLU A 141 -6.81 7.29 -1.19
N TYR A 142 -6.95 7.65 0.08
CA TYR A 142 -7.80 8.73 0.54
C TYR A 142 -6.99 9.82 1.24
N TYR A 143 -7.48 11.02 1.20
CA TYR A 143 -7.03 12.10 2.08
C TYR A 143 -7.52 11.87 3.50
N ALA A 144 -6.87 12.50 4.49
CA ALA A 144 -7.31 12.41 5.89
C ALA A 144 -8.72 12.97 6.15
N THR A 145 -9.25 13.73 5.21
CA THR A 145 -10.61 14.30 5.19
C THR A 145 -11.65 13.33 4.63
N GLY A 146 -11.20 12.19 4.04
CA GLY A 146 -12.05 11.10 3.53
C GLY A 146 -12.30 11.12 2.02
N GLU A 147 -11.94 12.19 1.31
CA GLU A 147 -12.05 12.23 -0.14
C GLU A 147 -10.98 11.36 -0.80
N LYS A 148 -11.31 10.80 -1.96
CA LYS A 148 -10.35 10.02 -2.75
C LYS A 148 -9.16 10.90 -3.17
N LYS A 149 -7.95 10.36 -3.04
CA LYS A 149 -6.69 10.97 -3.48
C LYS A 149 -6.17 10.31 -4.76
N SER A 150 -6.25 8.98 -4.84
CA SER A 150 -5.94 8.22 -6.05
C SER A 150 -6.82 6.97 -6.17
N VAL A 151 -7.01 6.52 -7.39
CA VAL A 151 -7.50 5.18 -7.74
C VAL A 151 -6.54 4.62 -8.77
N GLU A 152 -5.98 3.48 -8.49
CA GLU A 152 -4.98 2.79 -9.29
C GLU A 152 -5.46 1.35 -9.54
N SER A 153 -5.26 0.81 -10.73
CA SER A 153 -5.61 -0.57 -11.06
C SER A 153 -4.38 -1.41 -11.35
N TYR A 154 -4.40 -2.65 -10.89
CA TYR A 154 -3.31 -3.60 -11.04
C TYR A 154 -3.82 -4.96 -11.50
N GLU A 155 -3.02 -5.65 -12.28
CA GLU A 155 -3.19 -7.05 -12.67
C GLU A 155 -1.87 -7.79 -12.42
N GLY A 156 -1.88 -8.74 -11.48
CA GLY A 156 -0.66 -9.46 -11.09
C GLY A 156 0.48 -8.57 -10.60
N GLY A 157 0.19 -7.44 -9.94
CA GLY A 157 1.17 -6.45 -9.46
C GLY A 157 1.64 -5.45 -10.52
N ILE A 158 1.16 -5.58 -11.76
CA ILE A 158 1.52 -4.71 -12.87
C ILE A 158 0.43 -3.65 -13.05
N PRO A 159 0.77 -2.34 -13.16
CA PRO A 159 -0.19 -1.30 -13.50
C PRO A 159 -0.99 -1.64 -14.75
N SER A 160 -2.32 -1.60 -14.67
CA SER A 160 -3.23 -1.95 -15.76
C SER A 160 -4.54 -1.16 -15.64
N GLY A 161 -5.14 -0.76 -16.77
CA GLY A 161 -6.40 -0.04 -16.78
C GLY A 161 -6.30 1.43 -16.39
N GLU A 162 -7.41 1.98 -15.91
CA GLU A 162 -7.54 3.40 -15.61
C GLU A 162 -6.92 3.75 -14.25
N TRP A 163 -6.16 4.85 -14.22
CA TRP A 163 -5.62 5.48 -13.03
C TRP A 163 -6.11 6.90 -12.93
N ALA A 164 -6.57 7.29 -11.77
CA ALA A 164 -7.08 8.61 -11.49
C ALA A 164 -6.44 9.21 -10.23
N LEU A 165 -6.06 10.47 -10.30
CA LEU A 165 -5.66 11.28 -9.15
C LEU A 165 -6.69 12.39 -8.95
N PHE A 166 -6.91 12.78 -7.71
CA PHE A 166 -7.88 13.80 -7.33
C PHE A 166 -7.24 14.87 -6.46
N TYR A 167 -7.79 16.04 -6.51
CA TYR A 167 -7.51 17.11 -5.54
C TYR A 167 -8.32 16.87 -4.25
N ALA A 168 -7.92 17.52 -3.17
CA ALA A 168 -8.63 17.43 -1.89
C ALA A 168 -10.06 17.97 -1.91
N ASN A 169 -10.46 18.73 -2.96
CA ASN A 169 -11.82 19.16 -3.19
C ASN A 169 -12.64 18.19 -4.07
N SER A 170 -12.15 16.96 -4.25
CA SER A 170 -12.71 15.88 -5.06
C SER A 170 -12.73 16.10 -6.57
N ASN A 171 -12.23 17.22 -7.07
CA ASN A 171 -12.08 17.40 -8.52
C ASN A 171 -10.97 16.51 -9.06
N SER A 172 -11.14 15.99 -10.28
CA SER A 172 -10.10 15.24 -10.98
C SER A 172 -8.84 16.10 -11.10
N LYS A 173 -7.67 15.50 -10.87
CA LYS A 173 -6.36 16.11 -11.06
C LYS A 173 -5.65 15.55 -12.27
N GLN A 174 -5.75 14.22 -12.45
CA GLN A 174 -5.14 13.51 -13.57
C GLN A 174 -5.89 12.21 -13.83
N GLU A 175 -6.06 11.86 -15.09
CA GLU A 175 -6.49 10.55 -15.54
C GLU A 175 -5.50 10.03 -16.58
N ALA A 176 -5.20 8.74 -16.50
CA ALA A 176 -4.26 8.05 -17.36
C ALA A 176 -4.67 6.58 -17.52
N ASN A 177 -4.23 5.95 -18.60
CA ASN A 177 -4.44 4.53 -18.82
C ASN A 177 -3.11 3.79 -18.87
N TRP A 178 -3.10 2.58 -18.33
CA TRP A 178 -1.97 1.67 -18.33
C TRP A 178 -2.32 0.39 -19.04
N ASP A 179 -1.41 -0.09 -19.86
CA ASP A 179 -1.47 -1.41 -20.48
C ASP A 179 -0.19 -2.17 -20.19
N GLN A 180 -0.31 -3.28 -19.45
CA GLN A 180 0.82 -4.14 -19.07
C GLN A 180 2.03 -3.38 -18.48
N GLY A 181 1.76 -2.39 -17.61
CA GLY A 181 2.81 -1.58 -16.95
C GLY A 181 3.36 -0.43 -17.78
N VAL A 182 2.81 -0.18 -18.95
CA VAL A 182 3.19 0.92 -19.83
C VAL A 182 2.03 1.89 -19.98
N LEU A 183 2.30 3.20 -19.91
CA LEU A 183 1.30 4.23 -20.18
C LEU A 183 0.84 4.12 -21.63
N SER A 184 -0.49 4.01 -21.84
CA SER A 184 -1.08 3.87 -23.17
C SER A 184 -2.52 4.38 -23.16
N GLY A 185 -2.92 5.15 -24.17
CA GLY A 185 -4.26 5.72 -24.27
C GLY A 185 -4.32 7.19 -23.87
N SER A 186 -5.49 7.63 -23.40
CA SER A 186 -5.73 9.03 -23.06
C SER A 186 -4.96 9.48 -21.82
N TRP A 187 -4.51 10.72 -21.86
CA TRP A 187 -3.94 11.45 -20.74
C TRP A 187 -4.66 12.77 -20.58
N THR A 188 -5.19 13.03 -19.39
CA THR A 188 -5.82 14.31 -19.10
C THR A 188 -5.41 14.79 -17.71
N GLU A 189 -5.12 16.09 -17.60
CA GLU A 189 -4.90 16.76 -16.31
C GLU A 189 -5.84 17.97 -16.19
N TRP A 190 -6.17 18.31 -14.96
CA TRP A 190 -7.05 19.43 -14.63
C TRP A 190 -6.40 20.35 -13.59
N TYR A 191 -6.85 21.56 -13.58
CA TYR A 191 -6.65 22.50 -12.47
C TYR A 191 -7.58 22.14 -11.30
N ALA A 192 -7.28 22.67 -10.11
CA ALA A 192 -8.06 22.38 -8.90
C ALA A 192 -9.51 22.91 -8.94
N ASP A 193 -9.82 23.85 -9.83
CA ASP A 193 -11.16 24.34 -10.09
C ASP A 193 -11.99 23.47 -11.06
N GLY A 194 -11.36 22.40 -11.60
CA GLY A 194 -11.98 21.44 -12.50
C GLY A 194 -11.85 21.77 -13.99
N GLN A 195 -11.19 22.87 -14.34
CA GLN A 195 -10.91 23.18 -15.75
C GLN A 195 -9.76 22.30 -16.26
N LYS A 196 -9.83 21.87 -17.52
CA LYS A 196 -8.75 21.11 -18.16
C LYS A 196 -7.47 21.94 -18.21
N ARG A 197 -6.33 21.29 -17.87
CA ARG A 197 -4.99 21.87 -17.96
C ARG A 197 -4.22 21.36 -19.17
N ILE A 198 -4.28 20.06 -19.43
CA ILE A 198 -3.62 19.39 -20.55
C ILE A 198 -4.38 18.13 -20.94
N GLU A 199 -4.45 17.84 -22.22
CA GLU A 199 -4.92 16.55 -22.74
C GLU A 199 -4.11 16.10 -23.94
N GLY A 200 -4.06 14.78 -24.15
CA GLY A 200 -3.40 14.17 -25.29
C GLY A 200 -3.48 12.64 -25.22
N GLU A 201 -2.74 12.01 -26.08
CA GLU A 201 -2.64 10.55 -26.15
C GLU A 201 -1.22 10.06 -25.97
N ILE A 202 -1.09 8.90 -25.33
CA ILE A 202 0.17 8.20 -25.10
C ILE A 202 0.05 6.82 -25.75
N GLU A 203 1.10 6.38 -26.44
CA GLU A 203 1.24 5.05 -26.97
C GLU A 203 2.64 4.54 -26.63
N ASP A 204 2.72 3.37 -25.98
CA ASP A 204 3.98 2.76 -25.49
C ASP A 204 4.84 3.74 -24.66
N GLY A 205 4.21 4.51 -23.77
CA GLY A 205 4.88 5.49 -22.92
C GLY A 205 5.30 6.79 -23.62
N LEU A 206 4.98 6.95 -24.89
CA LEU A 206 5.37 8.12 -25.70
C LEU A 206 4.12 8.94 -26.05
N ALA A 207 4.21 10.26 -25.87
CA ALA A 207 3.16 11.17 -26.30
C ALA A 207 3.02 11.16 -27.83
N ILE A 208 1.80 10.99 -28.31
CA ILE A 208 1.42 10.96 -29.75
C ILE A 208 0.23 11.88 -30.02
N GLY A 209 -0.05 12.12 -31.30
CA GLY A 209 -1.23 12.86 -31.72
C GLY A 209 -1.22 14.33 -31.29
N VAL A 210 -2.40 14.91 -31.18
CA VAL A 210 -2.57 16.31 -30.79
C VAL A 210 -2.56 16.42 -29.26
N TRP A 211 -1.72 17.34 -28.77
CA TRP A 211 -1.69 17.74 -27.36
C TRP A 211 -2.16 19.15 -27.22
N THR A 212 -3.05 19.40 -26.29
CA THR A 212 -3.64 20.71 -26.01
C THR A 212 -3.42 21.08 -24.55
N GLU A 213 -3.00 22.32 -24.30
CA GLU A 213 -2.87 22.89 -22.96
C GLU A 213 -3.76 24.13 -22.85
N TRP A 214 -4.25 24.39 -21.65
CA TRP A 214 -5.08 25.54 -21.33
C TRP A 214 -4.52 26.31 -20.13
N TYR A 215 -4.79 27.59 -20.12
CA TYR A 215 -4.63 28.41 -18.92
C TYR A 215 -5.76 28.13 -17.92
N ALA A 216 -5.58 28.57 -16.67
CA ALA A 216 -6.58 28.42 -15.63
C ALA A 216 -7.90 29.19 -15.88
N ASP A 217 -7.93 30.15 -16.83
CA ASP A 217 -9.12 30.83 -17.27
C ASP A 217 -9.89 30.08 -18.39
N GLY A 218 -9.40 28.89 -18.77
CA GLY A 218 -9.98 28.04 -19.82
C GLY A 218 -9.57 28.40 -21.22
N THR A 219 -8.78 29.45 -21.43
CA THR A 219 -8.27 29.79 -22.78
C THR A 219 -7.14 28.86 -23.17
N LYS A 220 -7.05 28.47 -24.45
CA LYS A 220 -5.94 27.63 -24.94
C LYS A 220 -4.62 28.39 -24.82
N SER A 221 -3.64 27.71 -24.20
CA SER A 221 -2.26 28.20 -24.11
C SER A 221 -1.36 27.59 -25.18
N PHE A 222 -1.68 26.36 -25.57
CA PHE A 222 -0.83 25.59 -26.46
C PHE A 222 -1.62 24.50 -27.20
N GLU A 223 -1.26 24.24 -28.46
CA GLU A 223 -1.72 23.07 -29.22
C GLU A 223 -0.62 22.63 -30.17
N GLY A 224 -0.30 21.34 -30.19
CA GLY A 224 0.71 20.81 -31.08
C GLY A 224 0.59 19.31 -31.30
N THR A 225 1.13 18.84 -32.40
CA THR A 225 1.12 17.42 -32.75
C THR A 225 2.44 16.77 -32.38
N ARG A 226 2.41 15.74 -31.56
CA ARG A 226 3.55 14.89 -31.23
C ARG A 226 3.54 13.64 -32.11
N LYS A 227 4.67 13.26 -32.64
CA LYS A 227 4.86 12.04 -33.42
C LYS A 227 5.88 11.13 -32.73
N ARG A 228 5.66 9.83 -32.81
CA ARG A 228 6.53 8.79 -32.27
C ARG A 228 8.01 8.90 -32.74
N SER A 229 8.29 9.64 -33.82
CA SER A 229 9.65 9.93 -34.29
C SER A 229 10.05 11.37 -33.95
N VAL A 230 11.20 11.53 -33.34
CA VAL A 230 11.80 12.73 -32.75
C VAL A 230 12.01 13.91 -33.76
N LYS A 231 11.46 13.87 -34.97
CA LYS A 231 11.93 14.77 -36.05
C LYS A 231 10.96 15.78 -36.62
N LYS A 232 9.70 15.87 -36.27
CA LYS A 232 8.84 17.02 -36.73
C LYS A 232 7.65 17.22 -35.81
N GLU A 233 7.78 18.15 -34.92
CA GLU A 233 6.66 18.63 -34.10
C GLU A 233 6.17 19.96 -34.63
N LYS A 234 4.86 20.06 -34.87
CA LYS A 234 4.23 21.32 -35.23
C LYS A 234 3.52 21.86 -33.99
N TRP A 235 3.96 23.03 -33.52
CA TRP A 235 3.46 23.62 -32.29
C TRP A 235 2.71 24.92 -32.57
N THR A 236 1.58 25.14 -31.92
CA THR A 236 0.87 26.41 -31.87
C THR A 236 0.81 26.87 -30.43
N ILE A 237 1.47 27.98 -30.13
CA ILE A 237 1.46 28.62 -28.81
C ILE A 237 0.47 29.76 -28.83
N TRP A 238 -0.46 29.73 -27.88
CA TRP A 238 -1.44 30.77 -27.66
C TRP A 238 -0.95 31.66 -26.52
N ASN A 239 -0.55 32.88 -26.83
CA ASN A 239 -0.25 33.89 -25.83
C ASN A 239 -1.38 34.90 -25.78
N GLU A 240 -1.72 35.45 -24.62
CA GLU A 240 -2.82 36.39 -24.37
C GLU A 240 -2.87 37.56 -25.36
N LYS A 241 -1.83 37.81 -26.15
CA LYS A 241 -1.73 38.89 -27.12
C LYS A 241 -1.27 38.52 -28.53
N ILE A 242 -0.76 37.33 -28.81
CA ILE A 242 -0.22 37.02 -30.15
C ILE A 242 -0.39 35.50 -30.42
N GLN A 243 -1.20 35.18 -31.43
CA GLN A 243 -1.24 33.86 -32.03
C GLN A 243 -0.03 33.73 -32.97
N ARG A 244 0.92 32.84 -32.60
CA ARG A 244 2.06 32.49 -33.44
C ARG A 244 2.10 31.00 -33.71
N SER A 245 2.08 30.63 -34.98
CA SER A 245 2.39 29.27 -35.42
C SER A 245 3.88 29.16 -35.64
N ILE A 246 4.58 28.30 -34.87
CA ILE A 246 6.00 28.05 -35.02
C ILE A 246 6.14 26.68 -35.66
N ASN A 247 6.66 26.66 -36.91
CA ASN A 247 7.09 25.42 -37.53
C ASN A 247 8.59 25.23 -37.17
N THR A 248 8.89 24.27 -36.33
CA THR A 248 10.29 23.84 -36.12
C THR A 248 10.66 22.82 -37.21
N LEU A 249 11.68 23.15 -37.98
CA LEU A 249 12.27 22.30 -39.00
C LEU A 249 13.10 21.15 -38.37
#